data_19332dfad70d2bb2edb774471f16a186
#
_entry.id   19332dfad70d2bb2edb774471f16a186
#
_cell.length_a   1.000
_cell.length_b   1.000
_cell.length_c   1.000
_cell.angle_alpha   90.00
_cell.angle_beta   90.00
_cell.angle_gamma   90.00
#
_symmetry.space_group_name_H-M   'P 1'
#
loop_
_entity.id
_entity.type
_entity.pdbx_description
1 polymer ?
#
loop_
_entity_poly.entity_id
_entity_poly.type
_entity_poly.pdbx_seq_one_letter_code
_entity_poly.pdbx_strand_id
1 'polypeptide(L)'
;MCDIARSYNPILSDDIRLMRHLYDLLYHLQLQFPKPIEDIKPESYSTLEKALNYIHNHYMDGITIHDITEHVNLSRSYLYKLFKNNLDESPQYYLIHLRMYKASQLLLHTNKPINTIAREIGYHDALMFSKAFKKHFSMSASQYRKSHRD
;
A
#
# COMPACT_ATOMS: atom_id res chain seq x y z
N MET A 1 29.74 -2.62 28.53
CA MET A 1 29.50 -1.30 27.99
C MET A 1 29.91 -1.33 26.54
N CYS A 2 29.00 -1.57 25.64
CA CYS A 2 29.19 -1.41 24.21
C CYS A 2 27.90 -0.83 23.65
N ASP A 3 27.92 0.48 23.39
CA ASP A 3 26.88 1.23 22.69
C ASP A 3 26.89 0.80 21.23
N ILE A 4 25.88 0.00 20.85
CA ILE A 4 25.55 -0.17 19.44
C ILE A 4 24.64 1.00 19.07
N ALA A 5 25.25 2.14 18.69
CA ALA A 5 24.58 3.19 18.00
C ALA A 5 24.02 2.60 16.69
N ARG A 6 22.71 2.35 16.62
CA ARG A 6 22.02 2.08 15.37
C ARG A 6 22.20 3.29 14.46
N SER A 7 23.08 3.13 13.51
CA SER A 7 23.29 4.08 12.41
C SER A 7 21.96 4.21 11.64
N TYR A 8 21.17 5.23 11.97
CA TYR A 8 20.05 5.68 11.15
C TYR A 8 20.66 6.22 9.85
N ASN A 9 20.41 5.53 8.75
CA ASN A 9 20.89 5.97 7.45
C ASN A 9 19.77 6.81 6.79
N PRO A 10 19.83 8.15 6.86
CA PRO A 10 18.80 9.03 6.32
C PRO A 10 18.69 8.96 4.80
N ILE A 11 19.75 8.58 4.11
CA ILE A 11 19.81 8.48 2.65
C ILE A 11 18.85 7.43 2.12
N LEU A 12 18.73 6.27 2.79
CA LEU A 12 17.83 5.19 2.38
C LEU A 12 16.35 5.57 2.49
N SER A 13 15.99 6.43 3.46
CA SER A 13 14.63 6.91 3.64
C SER A 13 14.23 7.94 2.56
N ASP A 14 15.16 8.74 2.11
CA ASP A 14 14.93 9.75 1.08
C ASP A 14 14.86 9.14 -0.31
N ASP A 15 15.66 8.12 -0.60
CA ASP A 15 15.57 7.34 -1.83
C ASP A 15 14.22 6.61 -1.97
N ILE A 16 13.72 6.03 -0.88
CA ILE A 16 12.40 5.39 -0.85
C ILE A 16 11.28 6.43 -1.04
N ARG A 17 11.41 7.62 -0.45
CA ARG A 17 10.47 8.72 -0.64
C ARG A 17 10.49 9.23 -2.08
N LEU A 18 11.68 9.39 -2.66
CA LEU A 18 11.86 9.85 -4.03
C LEU A 18 11.27 8.85 -5.03
N MET A 19 11.55 7.56 -4.87
CA MET A 19 10.98 6.49 -5.70
C MET A 19 9.46 6.48 -5.63
N ARG A 20 8.91 6.71 -4.46
CA ARG A 20 7.47 6.78 -4.22
C ARG A 20 6.82 7.96 -4.93
N HIS A 21 7.40 9.16 -4.80
CA HIS A 21 6.90 10.34 -5.54
C HIS A 21 7.03 10.17 -7.05
N LEU A 22 8.09 9.48 -7.49
CA LEU A 22 8.26 9.13 -8.89
C LEU A 22 7.15 8.17 -9.38
N TYR A 23 6.80 7.14 -8.59
CA TYR A 23 5.70 6.24 -8.91
C TYR A 23 4.34 6.96 -8.92
N ASP A 24 4.08 7.82 -7.94
CA ASP A 24 2.85 8.62 -7.90
C ASP A 24 2.79 9.57 -9.10
N LEU A 25 3.90 10.22 -9.45
CA LEU A 25 4.00 11.11 -10.62
C LEU A 25 3.78 10.33 -11.93
N LEU A 26 4.43 9.17 -12.10
CA LEU A 26 4.28 8.32 -13.28
C LEU A 26 2.85 7.80 -13.40
N TYR A 27 2.22 7.44 -12.29
CA TYR A 27 0.81 7.03 -12.26
C TYR A 27 -0.12 8.17 -12.69
N HIS A 28 0.07 9.38 -12.16
CA HIS A 28 -0.72 10.55 -12.57
C HIS A 28 -0.46 10.96 -14.03
N LEU A 29 0.78 10.89 -14.50
CA LEU A 29 1.11 11.12 -15.90
C LEU A 29 0.44 10.09 -16.83
N GLN A 30 0.41 8.81 -16.42
CA GLN A 30 -0.26 7.77 -17.18
C GLN A 30 -1.78 7.97 -17.27
N LEU A 31 -2.40 8.53 -16.22
CA LEU A 31 -3.82 8.90 -16.22
C LEU A 31 -4.12 10.10 -17.12
N GLN A 32 -3.21 11.09 -17.19
CA GLN A 32 -3.39 12.30 -18.02
C GLN A 32 -3.04 12.07 -19.48
N PHE A 33 -2.18 11.11 -19.79
CA PHE A 33 -1.76 10.76 -21.14
C PHE A 33 -2.02 9.26 -21.39
N PRO A 34 -3.29 8.85 -21.55
CA PRO A 34 -3.58 7.49 -21.97
C PRO A 34 -3.06 7.31 -23.39
N LYS A 35 -1.83 6.82 -23.54
CA LYS A 35 -1.38 6.32 -24.82
C LYS A 35 -2.22 5.09 -25.14
N PRO A 36 -2.81 4.97 -26.33
CA PRO A 36 -3.19 3.67 -26.85
C PRO A 36 -1.90 2.90 -27.08
N ILE A 37 -1.48 2.10 -26.13
CA ILE A 37 -0.52 1.06 -26.39
C ILE A 37 -1.32 -0.07 -27.04
N GLU A 38 -1.58 0.12 -28.30
CA GLU A 38 -1.77 -0.97 -29.24
C GLU A 38 -0.45 -1.72 -29.24
N ASP A 39 -0.56 -3.01 -28.99
CA ASP A 39 0.38 -4.10 -29.17
C ASP A 39 1.00 -4.68 -27.90
N ILE A 40 0.51 -5.91 -27.64
CA ILE A 40 1.15 -6.99 -26.90
C ILE A 40 1.34 -6.68 -25.40
N LYS A 41 0.24 -6.48 -24.69
CA LYS A 41 0.24 -6.84 -23.27
C LYS A 41 0.01 -8.35 -23.18
N PRO A 42 0.94 -9.15 -22.65
CA PRO A 42 0.61 -10.52 -22.28
C PRO A 42 -0.66 -10.50 -21.42
N GLU A 43 -1.55 -11.46 -21.61
CA GLU A 43 -2.85 -11.56 -20.90
C GLU A 43 -2.70 -11.44 -19.39
N SER A 44 -1.55 -11.84 -18.85
CA SER A 44 -1.14 -11.68 -17.46
C SER A 44 -1.00 -10.22 -17.01
N TYR A 45 -0.50 -9.31 -17.85
CA TYR A 45 -0.38 -7.89 -17.53
C TYR A 45 -1.75 -7.22 -17.40
N SER A 46 -2.65 -7.50 -18.36
CA SER A 46 -4.03 -7.03 -18.31
C SER A 46 -4.76 -7.51 -17.02
N THR A 47 -4.49 -8.73 -16.59
CA THR A 47 -5.10 -9.31 -15.39
C THR A 47 -4.52 -8.73 -14.12
N LEU A 48 -3.22 -8.50 -14.06
CA LEU A 48 -2.57 -7.80 -12.93
C LEU A 48 -3.14 -6.38 -12.79
N GLU A 49 -3.24 -5.66 -13.89
CA GLU A 49 -3.80 -4.30 -13.91
C GLU A 49 -5.24 -4.27 -13.38
N LYS A 50 -6.10 -5.23 -13.78
CA LYS A 50 -7.45 -5.38 -13.23
C LYS A 50 -7.44 -5.59 -11.72
N ALA A 51 -6.56 -6.46 -11.22
CA ALA A 51 -6.44 -6.71 -9.78
C ALA A 51 -5.98 -5.46 -9.02
N LEU A 52 -4.98 -4.75 -9.53
CA LEU A 52 -4.47 -3.51 -8.94
C LEU A 52 -5.54 -2.42 -8.94
N ASN A 53 -6.25 -2.22 -10.05
CA ASN A 53 -7.35 -1.25 -10.15
C ASN A 53 -8.46 -1.57 -9.15
N TYR A 54 -8.82 -2.85 -9.00
CA TYR A 54 -9.80 -3.25 -8.00
C TYR A 54 -9.33 -2.93 -6.58
N ILE A 55 -8.10 -3.26 -6.23
CA ILE A 55 -7.51 -2.95 -4.93
C ILE A 55 -7.52 -1.43 -4.67
N HIS A 56 -7.06 -0.63 -5.64
CA HIS A 56 -6.99 0.83 -5.48
C HIS A 56 -8.36 1.49 -5.31
N ASN A 57 -9.38 0.96 -5.97
CA ASN A 57 -10.73 1.51 -5.88
C ASN A 57 -11.50 1.04 -4.63
N HIS A 58 -11.14 -0.14 -4.07
CA HIS A 58 -11.91 -0.79 -3.02
C HIS A 58 -11.15 -1.06 -1.71
N TYR A 59 -9.89 -0.58 -1.57
CA TYR A 59 -9.11 -0.85 -0.33
C TYR A 59 -9.82 -0.38 0.94
N MET A 60 -10.69 0.64 0.85
CA MET A 60 -11.47 1.19 1.95
C MET A 60 -12.65 0.31 2.38
N ASP A 61 -13.15 -0.51 1.46
CA ASP A 61 -14.36 -1.33 1.66
C ASP A 61 -14.11 -2.59 2.51
N GLY A 62 -12.92 -2.72 3.08
CA GLY A 62 -12.56 -3.89 3.89
C GLY A 62 -12.32 -5.16 3.08
N ILE A 63 -12.07 -5.04 1.76
CA ILE A 63 -11.83 -6.18 0.88
C ILE A 63 -10.75 -7.12 1.38
N THR A 64 -10.89 -8.40 1.01
CA THR A 64 -9.98 -9.51 1.27
C THR A 64 -9.33 -10.01 -0.03
N ILE A 65 -8.38 -10.93 0.09
CA ILE A 65 -7.79 -11.59 -1.09
C ILE A 65 -8.83 -12.42 -1.84
N HIS A 66 -9.84 -12.92 -1.15
CA HIS A 66 -10.94 -13.66 -1.77
C HIS A 66 -11.73 -12.76 -2.74
N ASP A 67 -12.10 -11.55 -2.30
CA ASP A 67 -12.84 -10.60 -3.14
C ASP A 67 -12.04 -10.22 -4.40
N ILE A 68 -10.72 -10.06 -4.26
CA ILE A 68 -9.84 -9.79 -5.41
C ILE A 68 -9.83 -10.98 -6.36
N THR A 69 -9.70 -12.23 -5.85
CA THR A 69 -9.69 -13.42 -6.71
C THR A 69 -11.01 -13.62 -7.45
N GLU A 70 -12.13 -13.36 -6.80
CA GLU A 70 -13.45 -13.40 -7.44
C GLU A 70 -13.57 -12.34 -8.55
N HIS A 71 -13.15 -11.10 -8.26
CA HIS A 71 -13.24 -10.01 -9.23
C HIS A 71 -12.45 -10.30 -10.51
N VAL A 72 -11.24 -10.85 -10.39
CA VAL A 72 -10.38 -11.15 -11.55
C VAL A 72 -10.57 -12.57 -12.11
N ASN A 73 -11.46 -13.36 -11.50
CA ASN A 73 -11.73 -14.76 -11.86
C ASN A 73 -10.46 -15.63 -11.88
N LEU A 74 -9.65 -15.53 -10.82
CA LEU A 74 -8.42 -16.29 -10.67
C LEU A 74 -8.43 -17.13 -9.39
N SER A 75 -7.67 -18.23 -9.41
CA SER A 75 -7.34 -18.93 -8.18
C SER A 75 -6.39 -18.10 -7.32
N ARG A 76 -6.47 -18.29 -6.00
CA ARG A 76 -5.58 -17.61 -5.03
C ARG A 76 -4.10 -17.87 -5.32
N SER A 77 -3.75 -19.10 -5.73
CA SER A 77 -2.38 -19.47 -6.07
C SER A 77 -1.88 -18.76 -7.31
N TYR A 78 -2.74 -18.58 -8.32
CA TYR A 78 -2.36 -17.87 -9.54
C TYR A 78 -2.22 -16.37 -9.28
N LEU A 79 -3.13 -15.76 -8.54
CA LEU A 79 -3.02 -14.35 -8.11
C LEU A 79 -1.72 -14.11 -7.34
N TYR A 80 -1.34 -15.02 -6.43
CA TYR A 80 -0.06 -14.94 -5.70
C TYR A 80 1.13 -14.96 -6.66
N LYS A 81 1.18 -15.90 -7.60
CA LYS A 81 2.25 -15.99 -8.61
C LYS A 81 2.31 -14.73 -9.48
N LEU A 82 1.15 -14.21 -9.89
CA LEU A 82 1.05 -13.01 -10.71
C LEU A 82 1.67 -11.79 -10.01
N PHE A 83 1.32 -11.57 -8.75
CA PHE A 83 1.89 -10.49 -7.94
C PHE A 83 3.40 -10.72 -7.69
N LYS A 84 3.78 -11.93 -7.31
CA LYS A 84 5.18 -12.24 -7.00
C LYS A 84 6.10 -12.06 -8.21
N ASN A 85 5.67 -12.50 -9.38
CA ASN A 85 6.48 -12.41 -10.61
C ASN A 85 6.61 -10.98 -11.17
N ASN A 86 5.60 -10.12 -10.95
CA ASN A 86 5.58 -8.77 -11.52
C ASN A 86 5.94 -7.67 -10.54
N LEU A 87 5.68 -7.87 -9.23
CA LEU A 87 5.85 -6.84 -8.20
C LEU A 87 6.80 -7.30 -7.07
N ASP A 88 7.31 -8.54 -7.13
CA ASP A 88 8.11 -9.20 -6.10
C ASP A 88 7.46 -9.26 -4.71
N GLU A 89 6.15 -9.06 -4.61
CA GLU A 89 5.41 -9.09 -3.35
C GLU A 89 4.11 -9.90 -3.46
N SER A 90 3.49 -10.23 -2.31
CA SER A 90 2.21 -10.92 -2.30
C SER A 90 1.04 -9.94 -2.41
N PRO A 91 -0.13 -10.35 -2.96
CA PRO A 91 -1.34 -9.50 -3.01
C PRO A 91 -1.77 -9.02 -1.61
N GLN A 92 -1.62 -9.86 -0.59
CA GLN A 92 -1.92 -9.52 0.79
C GLN A 92 -0.99 -8.40 1.31
N TYR A 93 0.30 -8.50 1.02
CA TYR A 93 1.28 -7.50 1.43
C TYR A 93 1.01 -6.17 0.72
N TYR A 94 0.74 -6.21 -0.59
CA TYR A 94 0.38 -5.04 -1.38
C TYR A 94 -0.83 -4.30 -0.80
N LEU A 95 -1.93 -5.01 -0.52
CA LEU A 95 -3.14 -4.41 0.07
C LEU A 95 -2.87 -3.79 1.44
N ILE A 96 -2.12 -4.49 2.31
CA ILE A 96 -1.74 -3.95 3.63
C ILE A 96 -0.86 -2.72 3.45
N HIS A 97 0.13 -2.77 2.58
CA HIS A 97 1.05 -1.65 2.31
C HIS A 97 0.26 -0.42 1.85
N LEU A 98 -0.62 -0.56 0.87
CA LEU A 98 -1.48 0.53 0.40
C LEU A 98 -2.31 1.15 1.54
N ARG A 99 -2.97 0.32 2.37
CA ARG A 99 -3.73 0.79 3.52
C ARG A 99 -2.87 1.53 4.54
N MET A 100 -1.68 1.00 4.87
CA MET A 100 -0.75 1.65 5.80
C MET A 100 -0.25 2.98 5.28
N TYR A 101 0.03 3.05 3.98
CA TYR A 101 0.38 4.31 3.33
C TYR A 101 -0.74 5.35 3.45
N LYS A 102 -1.95 4.99 3.08
CA LYS A 102 -3.10 5.90 3.20
C LYS A 102 -3.35 6.33 4.64
N ALA A 103 -3.18 5.41 5.61
CA ALA A 103 -3.25 5.74 7.03
C ALA A 103 -2.20 6.78 7.45
N SER A 104 -0.95 6.61 7.02
CA SER A 104 0.12 7.56 7.34
C SER A 104 -0.18 8.96 6.82
N GLN A 105 -0.72 9.07 5.60
CA GLN A 105 -1.15 10.37 5.05
C GLN A 105 -2.27 11.01 5.86
N LEU A 106 -3.30 10.23 6.24
CA LEU A 106 -4.39 10.74 7.08
C LEU A 106 -3.92 11.16 8.48
N LEU A 107 -2.96 10.43 9.05
CA LEU A 107 -2.36 10.78 10.35
C LEU A 107 -1.61 12.11 10.29
N LEU A 108 -0.92 12.40 9.19
CA LEU A 108 -0.14 13.62 9.02
C LEU A 108 -1.00 14.83 8.66
N HIS A 109 -1.97 14.65 7.79
CA HIS A 109 -2.72 15.77 7.21
C HIS A 109 -4.09 16.01 7.84
N THR A 110 -4.52 15.18 8.81
CA THR A 110 -5.83 15.34 9.46
C THR A 110 -5.76 15.18 10.98
N ASN A 111 -6.71 15.78 11.70
CA ASN A 111 -6.90 15.59 13.15
C ASN A 111 -7.85 14.44 13.48
N LYS A 112 -8.20 13.60 12.50
CA LYS A 112 -9.15 12.51 12.71
C LYS A 112 -8.69 11.56 13.81
N PRO A 113 -9.61 11.05 14.65
CA PRO A 113 -9.29 9.98 15.60
C PRO A 113 -8.70 8.76 14.90
N ILE A 114 -7.79 8.07 15.57
CA ILE A 114 -7.11 6.88 15.00
C ILE A 114 -8.11 5.79 14.59
N ASN A 115 -9.16 5.59 15.40
CA ASN A 115 -10.22 4.63 15.10
C ASN A 115 -11.01 5.00 13.83
N THR A 116 -11.19 6.30 13.57
CA THR A 116 -11.82 6.78 12.34
C THR A 116 -10.93 6.51 11.15
N ILE A 117 -9.63 6.80 11.26
CA ILE A 117 -8.66 6.49 10.21
C ILE A 117 -8.63 4.98 9.91
N ALA A 118 -8.63 4.14 10.96
CA ALA A 118 -8.65 2.69 10.78
C ALA A 118 -9.84 2.23 9.91
N ARG A 119 -11.04 2.76 10.17
CA ARG A 119 -12.24 2.45 9.39
C ARG A 119 -12.17 2.96 7.97
N GLU A 120 -11.70 4.19 7.77
CA GLU A 120 -11.56 4.82 6.44
C GLU A 120 -10.58 4.08 5.51
N ILE A 121 -9.65 3.34 6.05
CA ILE A 121 -8.71 2.53 5.27
C ILE A 121 -9.08 1.04 5.20
N GLY A 122 -10.31 0.69 5.59
CA GLY A 122 -10.85 -0.67 5.45
C GLY A 122 -10.51 -1.64 6.60
N TYR A 123 -10.21 -1.13 7.81
CA TYR A 123 -10.09 -1.96 9.01
C TYR A 123 -11.35 -1.86 9.86
N HIS A 124 -12.09 -2.94 9.99
CA HIS A 124 -13.27 -3.01 10.86
C HIS A 124 -12.90 -3.05 12.34
N ASP A 125 -11.70 -3.53 12.68
CA ASP A 125 -11.17 -3.64 14.03
C ASP A 125 -9.94 -2.73 14.21
N ALA A 126 -10.06 -1.76 15.13
CA ALA A 126 -9.00 -0.82 15.44
C ALA A 126 -7.76 -1.49 16.10
N LEU A 127 -7.93 -2.64 16.77
CA LEU A 127 -6.83 -3.39 17.34
C LEU A 127 -6.01 -4.06 16.24
N MET A 128 -6.68 -4.64 15.24
CA MET A 128 -6.02 -5.22 14.07
C MET A 128 -5.26 -4.14 13.27
N PHE A 129 -5.86 -2.97 13.09
CA PHE A 129 -5.18 -1.81 12.51
C PHE A 129 -3.92 -1.45 13.30
N SER A 130 -4.04 -1.29 14.63
CA SER A 130 -2.92 -0.88 15.49
C SER A 130 -1.75 -1.87 15.42
N LYS A 131 -2.05 -3.17 15.40
CA LYS A 131 -1.03 -4.22 15.22
C LYS A 131 -0.36 -4.15 13.85
N ALA A 132 -1.14 -3.98 12.78
CA ALA A 132 -0.63 -3.87 11.41
C ALA A 132 0.23 -2.61 11.25
N PHE A 133 -0.24 -1.47 11.77
CA PHE A 133 0.48 -0.20 11.72
C PHE A 133 1.82 -0.27 12.46
N LYS A 134 1.82 -0.80 13.70
CA LYS A 134 3.05 -0.97 14.48
C LYS A 134 4.03 -1.94 13.81
N LYS A 135 3.53 -3.01 13.20
CA LYS A 135 4.37 -3.96 12.43
C LYS A 135 5.01 -3.29 11.21
N HIS A 136 4.26 -2.40 10.53
CA HIS A 136 4.72 -1.77 9.28
C HIS A 136 5.69 -0.60 9.53
N PHE A 137 5.40 0.25 10.52
CA PHE A 137 6.18 1.45 10.82
C PHE A 137 7.08 1.35 12.05
N SER A 138 7.11 0.21 12.73
CA SER A 138 7.85 -0.05 13.98
C SER A 138 7.45 0.85 15.15
N MET A 139 6.38 1.64 15.02
CA MET A 139 5.82 2.52 16.05
C MET A 139 4.30 2.59 15.98
N SER A 140 3.65 3.01 17.07
CA SER A 140 2.19 3.17 17.06
C SER A 140 1.74 4.35 16.19
N ALA A 141 0.48 4.31 15.73
CA ALA A 141 -0.11 5.41 14.94
C ALA A 141 -0.10 6.75 15.71
N SER A 142 -0.28 6.72 17.04
CA SER A 142 -0.20 7.91 17.88
C SER A 142 1.21 8.49 17.94
N GLN A 143 2.23 7.63 18.09
CA GLN A 143 3.63 8.03 18.08
C GLN A 143 4.02 8.57 16.71
N TYR A 144 3.60 7.91 15.63
CA TYR A 144 3.84 8.34 14.25
C TYR A 144 3.28 9.75 14.01
N ARG A 145 2.04 10.01 14.41
CA ARG A 145 1.42 11.33 14.31
C ARG A 145 2.21 12.39 15.07
N LYS A 146 2.64 12.09 16.31
CA LYS A 146 3.36 13.05 17.15
C LYS A 146 4.76 13.37 16.60
N SER A 147 5.48 12.38 16.09
CA SER A 147 6.87 12.53 15.66
C SER A 147 7.05 13.12 14.25
N HIS A 148 5.98 13.23 13.45
CA HIS A 148 6.07 13.69 12.05
C HIS A 148 5.14 14.88 11.75
N ARG A 149 4.61 15.54 12.79
CA ARG A 149 3.67 16.68 12.66
C ARG A 149 4.24 18.00 13.16
N ASP A 150 5.52 18.03 13.50
CA ASP A 150 6.21 19.27 13.90
C ASP A 150 6.57 20.14 12.70
#